data_0a039c6baa9e6b97231e818683ad872d
#
_entry.id   0a039c6baa9e6b97231e818683ad872d
#
_cell.length_a   1.000
_cell.length_b   1.000
_cell.length_c   1.000
_cell.angle_alpha   90.00
_cell.angle_beta   90.00
_cell.angle_gamma   90.00
#
_symmetry.space_group_name_H-M   'P 1'
#
loop_
_entity.id
_entity.type
_entity.pdbx_description
1 polymer ?
#
loop_
_entity_poly.entity_id
_entity_poly.type
_entity_poly.pdbx_seq_one_letter_code
_entity_poly.pdbx_strand_id
1 'polypeptide(L)'
;MRLKFFATYRDITKCKETNIPASPDVWALLNVLGDRYGAPIRQKLFTPDGSEIGEEAIVLVNGRNIHHLDGKNTPLAETDTVCIFPMVAGG
;
A
#
# COMPACT_ATOMS: atom_id res chain seq x y z
N MET A 1 5.77 12.39 1.23
CA MET A 1 5.15 11.47 0.26
C MET A 1 3.65 11.48 0.46
N ARG A 2 2.90 11.56 -0.62
CA ARG A 2 1.43 11.53 -0.58
C ARG A 2 0.97 10.08 -0.67
N LEU A 3 0.02 9.71 0.19
CA LEU A 3 -0.54 8.37 0.24
C LEU A 3 -2.05 8.47 0.12
N LYS A 4 -2.64 7.71 -0.82
CA LYS A 4 -4.07 7.71 -1.08
C LYS A 4 -4.64 6.31 -0.87
N PHE A 5 -5.76 6.24 -0.16
CA PHE A 5 -6.46 4.99 0.11
C PHE A 5 -7.80 4.97 -0.64
N PHE A 6 -8.15 3.82 -1.17
CA PHE A 6 -9.39 3.63 -1.93
C PHE A 6 -10.21 2.47 -1.38
N ALA A 7 -11.54 2.59 -1.49
CA ALA A 7 -12.51 1.55 -1.13
C ALA A 7 -12.29 1.03 0.30
N THR A 8 -12.11 -0.28 0.48
CA THR A 8 -11.98 -0.88 1.80
C THR A 8 -10.79 -0.34 2.59
N TYR A 9 -9.69 0.04 1.91
CA TYR A 9 -8.55 0.64 2.60
C TYR A 9 -8.90 2.00 3.18
N ARG A 10 -9.69 2.79 2.45
CA ARG A 10 -10.19 4.06 2.96
C ARG A 10 -11.09 3.86 4.18
N ASP A 11 -11.92 2.81 4.15
CA ASP A 11 -12.79 2.51 5.28
C ASP A 11 -12.02 2.10 6.53
N ILE A 12 -10.96 1.31 6.35
CA ILE A 12 -10.11 0.86 7.46
C ILE A 12 -9.33 2.02 8.07
N THR A 13 -8.74 2.87 7.23
CA THR A 13 -7.89 3.97 7.68
C THR A 13 -8.68 5.20 8.10
N LYS A 14 -9.95 5.30 7.70
CA LYS A 14 -10.81 6.46 7.91
C LYS A 14 -10.25 7.70 7.22
N CYS A 15 -9.53 7.52 6.12
CA CYS A 15 -8.75 8.56 5.49
C CYS A 15 -8.67 8.34 3.99
N LYS A 16 -8.94 9.38 3.20
CA LYS A 16 -8.77 9.30 1.74
C LYS A 16 -7.32 9.51 1.33
N GLU A 17 -6.65 10.41 2.01
CA GLU A 17 -5.32 10.86 1.62
C GLU A 17 -4.60 11.40 2.84
N THR A 18 -3.30 11.12 2.92
CA THR A 18 -2.46 11.65 3.98
C THR A 18 -1.04 11.88 3.45
N ASN A 19 -0.26 12.67 4.17
CA ASN A 19 1.16 12.84 3.88
C ASN A 19 1.94 12.18 5.00
N ILE A 20 2.93 11.37 4.62
CA ILE A 20 3.84 10.73 5.56
C ILE A 20 5.27 10.81 5.02
N PRO A 21 6.28 10.71 5.88
CA PRO A 21 7.67 10.61 5.40
C PRO A 21 7.81 9.41 4.47
N ALA A 22 8.62 9.53 3.42
CA ALA A 22 8.86 8.42 2.53
C ALA A 22 9.61 7.30 3.25
N SER A 23 9.14 6.07 3.06
CA SER A 23 9.89 4.88 3.45
C SER A 23 10.89 4.54 2.36
N PRO A 24 11.93 3.74 2.64
CA PRO A 24 12.92 3.40 1.61
C PRO A 24 12.33 2.72 0.38
N ASP A 25 11.32 1.86 0.59
CA ASP A 25 10.65 1.13 -0.50
C ASP A 25 9.21 0.83 -0.12
N VAL A 26 8.49 0.21 -1.07
CA VAL A 26 7.07 -0.15 -0.88
C VAL A 26 6.91 -1.11 0.30
N TRP A 27 7.78 -2.12 0.44
CA TRP A 27 7.68 -3.08 1.53
C TRP A 27 7.72 -2.40 2.90
N ALA A 28 8.68 -1.48 3.09
CA ALA A 28 8.80 -0.73 4.32
C ALA A 28 7.55 0.13 4.58
N LEU A 29 7.00 0.75 3.53
CA LEU A 29 5.76 1.53 3.66
C LEU A 29 4.61 0.67 4.13
N LEU A 30 4.41 -0.51 3.54
CA LEU A 30 3.31 -1.39 3.93
C LEU A 30 3.47 -1.86 5.38
N ASN A 31 4.69 -2.10 5.83
CA ASN A 31 4.95 -2.44 7.23
C ASN A 31 4.63 -1.28 8.17
N VAL A 32 4.94 -0.05 7.78
CA VAL A 32 4.54 1.15 8.55
C VAL A 32 3.02 1.21 8.69
N LEU A 33 2.29 0.96 7.59
CA LEU A 33 0.82 0.97 7.62
C LEU A 33 0.27 -0.16 8.51
N GLY A 34 0.90 -1.34 8.45
CA GLY A 34 0.51 -2.46 9.30
C GLY A 34 0.68 -2.13 10.78
N ASP A 35 1.78 -1.47 11.14
CA ASP A 35 2.01 -1.05 12.52
C ASP A 35 1.03 0.03 12.96
N ARG A 36 0.67 0.94 12.05
CA ARG A 36 -0.21 2.07 12.37
C ARG A 36 -1.67 1.66 12.51
N TYR A 37 -2.16 0.81 11.61
CA TYR A 37 -3.58 0.48 11.52
C TYR A 37 -3.92 -0.93 12.01
N GLY A 38 -2.94 -1.78 12.24
CA GLY A 38 -3.13 -3.07 12.88
C GLY A 38 -3.69 -4.18 12.00
N ALA A 39 -4.28 -5.18 12.63
CA ALA A 39 -4.72 -6.42 11.99
C ALA A 39 -5.66 -6.25 10.79
N PRO A 40 -6.65 -5.35 10.81
CA PRO A 40 -7.56 -5.22 9.66
C PRO A 40 -6.84 -4.88 8.36
N ILE A 41 -5.82 -4.01 8.40
CA ILE A 41 -5.07 -3.67 7.20
C ILE A 41 -3.99 -4.72 6.89
N ARG A 42 -3.37 -5.31 7.92
CA ARG A 42 -2.35 -6.34 7.71
C ARG A 42 -2.87 -7.52 6.93
N GLN A 43 -4.09 -7.97 7.24
CA GLN A 43 -4.71 -9.10 6.57
C GLN A 43 -4.93 -8.86 5.08
N LYS A 44 -5.04 -7.59 4.68
CA LYS A 44 -5.25 -7.23 3.27
C LYS A 44 -3.96 -6.90 2.55
N LEU A 45 -3.00 -6.31 3.26
CA LEU A 45 -1.75 -5.89 2.63
C LEU A 45 -0.76 -7.02 2.42
N PHE A 46 -0.81 -8.04 3.28
CA PHE A 46 0.20 -9.10 3.30
C PHE A 46 -0.42 -10.47 3.08
N THR A 47 0.40 -11.40 2.57
CA THR A 47 0.03 -12.82 2.54
C THR A 47 -0.15 -13.33 3.98
N PRO A 48 -0.86 -14.48 4.17
CA PRO A 48 -1.10 -15.00 5.52
C PRO A 48 0.17 -15.22 6.35
N ASP A 49 1.29 -15.59 5.73
CA ASP A 49 2.56 -15.77 6.42
C ASP A 49 3.34 -14.46 6.59
N GLY A 50 2.86 -13.36 6.02
CA GLY A 50 3.48 -12.04 6.14
C GLY A 50 4.73 -11.84 5.31
N SER A 51 5.07 -12.76 4.41
CA SER A 51 6.33 -12.69 3.68
C SER A 51 6.27 -11.92 2.37
N GLU A 52 5.06 -11.71 1.82
CA GLU A 52 4.87 -11.04 0.55
C GLU A 52 3.66 -10.11 0.60
N ILE A 53 3.50 -9.30 -0.46
CA ILE A 53 2.32 -8.45 -0.62
C ILE A 53 1.13 -9.34 -0.95
N GLY A 54 0.01 -9.13 -0.25
CA GLY A 54 -1.21 -9.91 -0.43
C GLY A 54 -1.90 -9.63 -1.75
N GLU A 55 -2.74 -10.57 -2.19
CA GLU A 55 -3.48 -10.46 -3.46
C GLU A 55 -4.49 -9.31 -3.45
N GLU A 56 -4.94 -8.90 -2.27
CA GLU A 56 -5.91 -7.81 -2.14
C GLU A 56 -5.27 -6.42 -2.13
N ALA A 57 -3.95 -6.34 -2.32
CA ALA A 57 -3.24 -5.07 -2.29
C ALA A 57 -2.72 -4.72 -3.69
N ILE A 58 -3.36 -3.76 -4.33
CA ILE A 58 -2.88 -3.18 -5.58
C ILE A 58 -2.23 -1.85 -5.22
N VAL A 59 -0.94 -1.72 -5.52
CA VAL A 59 -0.15 -0.55 -5.16
C VAL A 59 0.35 0.13 -6.43
N LEU A 60 0.03 1.43 -6.56
CA LEU A 60 0.51 2.24 -7.67
C LEU A 60 1.46 3.31 -7.12
N VAL A 61 2.60 3.47 -7.76
CA VAL A 61 3.54 4.55 -7.46
C VAL A 61 3.55 5.50 -8.64
N ASN A 62 3.10 6.73 -8.42
CA ASN A 62 2.95 7.75 -9.47
C ASN A 62 2.14 7.22 -10.67
N GLY A 63 1.06 6.47 -10.36
CA GLY A 63 0.16 5.92 -11.37
C GLY A 63 0.62 4.61 -12.00
N ARG A 64 1.76 4.06 -11.61
CA ARG A 64 2.30 2.81 -12.18
C ARG A 64 2.20 1.69 -11.18
N ASN A 65 1.63 0.56 -11.62
CA ASN A 65 1.54 -0.64 -10.77
C ASN A 65 2.95 -1.16 -10.48
N ILE A 66 3.21 -1.49 -9.22
CA ILE A 66 4.53 -1.96 -8.80
C ILE A 66 4.94 -3.27 -9.48
N HIS A 67 3.99 -4.05 -10.02
CA HIS A 67 4.32 -5.23 -10.81
C HIS A 67 5.12 -4.89 -12.07
N HIS A 68 4.99 -3.66 -12.56
CA HIS A 68 5.76 -3.16 -13.71
C HIS A 68 7.00 -2.38 -13.27
N LEU A 69 7.28 -2.37 -11.98
CA LEU A 69 8.44 -1.76 -11.36
C LEU A 69 9.21 -2.87 -10.63
N ASP A 70 9.70 -2.61 -9.44
CA ASP A 70 10.46 -3.59 -8.66
C ASP A 70 9.63 -4.28 -7.57
N GLY A 71 8.30 -4.34 -7.74
CA GLY A 71 7.42 -4.97 -6.77
C GLY A 71 7.57 -4.37 -5.39
N LYS A 72 7.67 -5.19 -4.36
CA LYS A 72 7.83 -4.71 -2.99
C LYS A 72 9.14 -3.96 -2.75
N ASN A 73 10.11 -4.11 -3.65
CA ASN A 73 11.40 -3.44 -3.55
C ASN A 73 11.45 -2.13 -4.32
N THR A 74 10.32 -1.67 -4.87
CA THR A 74 10.23 -0.40 -5.57
C THR A 74 10.63 0.73 -4.63
N PRO A 75 11.66 1.53 -4.96
CA PRO A 75 12.10 2.61 -4.08
C PRO A 75 11.08 3.75 -4.07
N LEU A 76 11.00 4.44 -2.95
CA LEU A 76 10.10 5.57 -2.76
C LEU A 76 10.87 6.83 -2.42
N ALA A 77 10.35 7.97 -2.86
CA ALA A 77 10.92 9.30 -2.59
C ALA A 77 9.85 10.23 -2.02
N GLU A 78 10.27 11.31 -1.38
CA GLU A 78 9.36 12.26 -0.75
C GLU A 78 8.38 12.91 -1.74
N THR A 79 8.73 12.96 -3.02
CA THR A 79 7.89 13.55 -4.06
C THR A 79 6.89 12.58 -4.67
N ASP A 80 6.94 11.30 -4.27
CA ASP A 80 6.07 10.29 -4.85
C ASP A 80 4.65 10.34 -4.29
N THR A 81 3.70 9.88 -5.11
CA THR A 81 2.32 9.62 -4.71
C THR A 81 2.06 8.12 -4.82
N VAL A 82 1.65 7.52 -3.72
CA VAL A 82 1.34 6.09 -3.65
C VAL A 82 -0.17 5.92 -3.46
N CYS A 83 -0.78 5.08 -4.29
CA CYS A 83 -2.20 4.75 -4.18
C CYS A 83 -2.35 3.27 -3.84
N ILE A 84 -3.24 2.95 -2.90
CA ILE A 84 -3.52 1.58 -2.49
C ILE A 84 -4.98 1.26 -2.75
N PHE A 85 -5.21 0.25 -3.58
CA PHE A 85 -6.53 -0.23 -3.97
C PHE A 85 -6.72 -1.68 -3.57
N PRO A 86 -7.96 -2.11 -3.25
CA PRO A 86 -8.24 -3.54 -3.15
C PRO A 86 -8.38 -4.14 -4.55
N MET A 87 -8.11 -5.44 -4.66
CA MET A 87 -8.43 -6.17 -5.87
C MET A 87 -9.95 -6.34 -5.94
N VAL A 88 -10.52 -6.07 -7.12
CA VAL A 88 -11.97 -6.23 -7.36
C VAL A 88 -12.19 -7.50 -8.15
N ALA A 89 -12.93 -8.44 -7.56
CA ALA A 89 -13.23 -9.71 -8.22
C ALA A 89 -14.05 -9.46 -9.49
N GLY A 90 -13.64 -10.10 -10.60
CA GLY A 90 -14.32 -9.99 -11.88
C GLY A 90 -14.12 -8.67 -12.62
N GLY A 91 -13.27 -7.83 -12.08
CA GLY A 91 -13.01 -6.51 -12.67
C GLY A 91 -11.79 -6.46 -13.54
#